data_44c54e04a49dd6df4c0400ebe53febaa
#
_entry.id   44c54e04a49dd6df4c0400ebe53febaa
#
_cell.length_a   1.000
_cell.length_b   1.000
_cell.length_c   1.000
_cell.angle_alpha   90.00
_cell.angle_beta   90.00
_cell.angle_gamma   90.00
#
_symmetry.space_group_name_H-M   'P 1'
#
loop_
_entity.id
_entity.type
_entity.pdbx_description
1 polymer ?
#
loop_
_entity_poly.entity_id
_entity_poly.type
_entity_poly.pdbx_seq_one_letter_code
_entity_poly.pdbx_strand_id
1 'polypeptide(L)'
;MLIFILGAIISFMVFFPTIVAPIIFKTLKEAEAGAFLRLFFPRYYLYGLILSSIGLIQSIIDKELINIIIFVILFVTFIFSRQVITPAINRAKDSMVNNVKKSKIKFEKLHSFSVAINFFQLIICIFLLMNLLFFKYSF
;
A
#
# COMPACT_ATOMS: atom_id res chain seq x y z
N MET A 1 -6.61 16.98 -11.75
CA MET A 1 -6.23 16.68 -10.35
C MET A 1 -5.97 15.19 -10.13
N LEU A 2 -6.82 14.26 -10.58
CA LEU A 2 -6.65 12.81 -10.37
C LEU A 2 -5.32 12.25 -10.87
N ILE A 3 -4.78 12.71 -11.99
CA ILE A 3 -3.47 12.31 -12.52
C ILE A 3 -2.36 12.56 -11.50
N PHE A 4 -2.36 13.72 -10.84
CA PHE A 4 -1.36 14.02 -9.78
C PHE A 4 -1.51 13.13 -8.56
N ILE A 5 -2.75 12.83 -8.14
CA ILE A 5 -3.02 11.94 -7.00
C ILE A 5 -2.55 10.51 -7.32
N LEU A 6 -2.89 10.00 -8.50
CA LEU A 6 -2.44 8.67 -8.94
C LEU A 6 -0.92 8.61 -9.08
N GLY A 7 -0.29 9.65 -9.66
CA GLY A 7 1.16 9.77 -9.73
C GLY A 7 1.82 9.75 -8.35
N ALA A 8 1.25 10.45 -7.37
CA ALA A 8 1.72 10.43 -5.99
C ALA A 8 1.59 9.04 -5.36
N ILE A 9 0.42 8.35 -5.54
CA ILE A 9 0.22 6.99 -5.04
C ILE A 9 1.22 6.02 -5.67
N ILE A 10 1.36 6.00 -6.98
CA ILE A 10 2.32 5.15 -7.70
C ILE A 10 3.75 5.43 -7.23
N SER A 11 4.13 6.70 -7.12
CA SER A 11 5.48 7.11 -6.72
C SER A 11 5.87 6.57 -5.35
N PHE A 12 5.06 6.78 -4.32
CA PHE A 12 5.42 6.29 -2.98
C PHE A 12 5.37 4.77 -2.88
N MET A 13 4.47 4.10 -3.62
CA MET A 13 4.38 2.65 -3.66
C MET A 13 5.59 2.01 -4.32
N VAL A 14 6.13 2.61 -5.38
CA VAL A 14 7.36 2.14 -6.06
C VAL A 14 8.61 2.53 -5.28
N PHE A 15 8.66 3.72 -4.68
CA PHE A 15 9.82 4.25 -3.97
C PHE A 15 10.23 3.36 -2.79
N PHE A 16 9.26 2.82 -2.05
CA PHE A 16 9.58 1.96 -0.90
C PHE A 16 10.36 0.70 -1.29
N PRO A 17 9.87 -0.20 -2.17
CA PRO A 17 10.57 -1.44 -2.50
C PRO A 17 11.85 -1.24 -3.32
N THR A 18 11.95 -0.16 -4.09
CA THR A 18 13.10 0.09 -4.97
C THR A 18 14.24 0.83 -4.27
N ILE A 19 13.95 1.69 -3.32
CA ILE A 19 14.95 2.55 -2.68
C ILE A 19 15.01 2.27 -1.17
N VAL A 20 13.88 2.38 -0.46
CA VAL A 20 13.88 2.35 1.01
C VAL A 20 14.19 0.96 1.54
N ALA A 21 13.51 -0.09 1.05
CA ALA A 21 13.69 -1.45 1.54
C ALA A 21 15.13 -1.98 1.34
N PRO A 22 15.76 -1.84 0.16
CA PRO A 22 17.15 -2.27 -0.01
C PRO A 22 18.13 -1.56 0.94
N ILE A 23 17.93 -0.26 1.20
CA ILE A 23 18.79 0.48 2.13
C ILE A 23 18.62 -0.04 3.55
N ILE A 24 17.37 -0.23 4.01
CA ILE A 24 17.07 -0.76 5.35
C ILE A 24 17.76 -2.10 5.57
N PHE A 25 17.53 -3.06 4.65
CA PHE A 25 18.07 -4.42 4.81
C PHE A 25 19.59 -4.53 4.60
N LYS A 26 20.21 -3.54 3.97
CA LYS A 26 21.67 -3.47 3.82
C LYS A 26 22.35 -2.81 5.03
N THR A 27 21.69 -1.85 5.68
CA THR A 27 22.33 -0.99 6.68
C THR A 27 21.93 -1.31 8.12
N LEU A 28 20.74 -1.87 8.34
CA LEU A 28 20.20 -2.13 9.67
C LEU A 28 20.27 -3.63 10.01
N LYS A 29 20.53 -3.93 11.29
CA LYS A 29 20.36 -5.29 11.81
C LYS A 29 18.88 -5.69 11.79
N GLU A 30 18.59 -6.97 11.80
CA GLU A 30 17.22 -7.50 11.70
C GLU A 30 16.25 -6.89 12.74
N ALA A 31 16.71 -6.74 13.98
CA ALA A 31 15.89 -6.15 15.06
C ALA A 31 15.57 -4.67 14.80
N GLU A 32 16.56 -3.90 14.34
CA GLU A 32 16.44 -2.48 14.01
C GLU A 32 15.55 -2.26 12.79
N ALA A 33 15.76 -3.05 11.73
CA ALA A 33 14.92 -3.07 10.54
C ALA A 33 13.45 -3.38 10.90
N GLY A 34 13.23 -4.38 11.75
CA GLY A 34 11.90 -4.72 12.24
C GLY A 34 11.23 -3.59 13.03
N ALA A 35 11.97 -2.93 13.91
CA ALA A 35 11.48 -1.77 14.67
C ALA A 35 11.12 -0.60 13.74
N PHE A 36 11.97 -0.30 12.76
CA PHE A 36 11.70 0.73 11.75
C PHE A 36 10.43 0.43 10.96
N LEU A 37 10.30 -0.78 10.40
CA LEU A 37 9.16 -1.16 9.56
C LEU A 37 7.84 -1.16 10.33
N ARG A 38 7.87 -1.50 11.62
CA ARG A 38 6.71 -1.44 12.51
C ARG A 38 6.15 -0.03 12.68
N LEU A 39 7.02 0.98 12.68
CA LEU A 39 6.62 2.39 12.73
C LEU A 39 6.30 2.98 11.35
N PHE A 40 6.96 2.47 10.32
CA PHE A 40 6.85 2.96 8.95
C PHE A 40 5.52 2.58 8.29
N PHE A 41 5.15 1.29 8.29
CA PHE A 41 3.98 0.81 7.54
C PHE A 41 2.64 1.42 7.95
N PRO A 42 2.33 1.67 9.25
CA PRO A 42 1.10 2.37 9.61
C PRO A 42 1.01 3.78 9.02
N ARG A 43 2.15 4.48 8.88
CA ARG A 43 2.23 5.81 8.27
C ARG A 43 2.16 5.75 6.74
N TYR A 44 2.82 4.76 6.15
CA TYR A 44 2.79 4.47 4.73
C TYR A 44 1.35 4.25 4.24
N TYR A 45 0.60 3.38 4.90
CA TYR A 45 -0.79 3.13 4.56
C TYR A 45 -1.72 4.31 4.91
N LEU A 46 -1.40 5.09 5.94
CA LEU A 46 -2.14 6.32 6.24
C LEU A 46 -1.98 7.36 5.10
N TYR A 47 -0.79 7.49 4.55
CA TYR A 47 -0.54 8.37 3.42
C TYR A 47 -1.34 7.95 2.18
N GLY A 48 -1.34 6.65 1.86
CA GLY A 48 -2.17 6.09 0.79
C GLY A 48 -3.67 6.31 1.03
N LEU A 49 -4.13 6.17 2.28
CA LEU A 49 -5.51 6.42 2.69
C LEU A 49 -5.92 7.88 2.47
N ILE A 50 -5.07 8.83 2.84
CA ILE A 50 -5.33 10.26 2.63
C ILE A 50 -5.43 10.57 1.13
N LEU A 51 -4.48 10.12 0.32
CA LEU A 51 -4.50 10.34 -1.13
C LEU A 51 -5.72 9.69 -1.80
N SER A 52 -6.07 8.47 -1.42
CA SER A 52 -7.26 7.80 -1.95
C SER A 52 -8.56 8.49 -1.54
N SER A 53 -8.62 9.08 -0.33
CA SER A 53 -9.76 9.88 0.11
C SER A 53 -9.94 11.15 -0.75
N ILE A 54 -8.85 11.86 -1.02
CA ILE A 54 -8.87 13.05 -1.87
C ILE A 54 -9.30 12.69 -3.30
N GLY A 55 -8.75 11.58 -3.84
CA GLY A 55 -9.13 11.06 -5.16
C GLY A 55 -10.59 10.65 -5.23
N LEU A 56 -11.13 10.02 -4.17
CA LEU A 56 -12.53 9.65 -4.07
C LEU A 56 -13.46 10.88 -4.09
N ILE A 57 -13.14 11.89 -3.27
CA ILE A 57 -13.90 13.13 -3.23
C ILE A 57 -13.94 13.80 -4.62
N GLN A 58 -12.78 13.89 -5.28
CA GLN A 58 -12.71 14.45 -6.62
C GLN A 58 -13.53 13.64 -7.63
N SER A 59 -13.45 12.32 -7.56
CA SER A 59 -14.22 11.44 -8.48
C SER A 59 -15.73 11.59 -8.30
N ILE A 60 -16.19 11.83 -7.07
CA ILE A 60 -17.61 12.11 -6.78
C ILE A 60 -18.02 13.47 -7.38
N ILE A 61 -17.18 14.50 -7.25
CA ILE A 61 -17.43 15.83 -7.84
C ILE A 61 -17.52 15.73 -9.37
N ASP A 62 -16.60 14.98 -9.98
CA ASP A 62 -16.53 14.75 -11.43
C ASP A 62 -17.66 13.82 -11.93
N LYS A 63 -18.39 13.15 -11.03
CA LYS A 63 -19.47 12.17 -11.33
C LYS A 63 -19.03 11.00 -12.20
N GLU A 64 -17.76 10.61 -12.12
CA GLU A 64 -17.14 9.55 -12.91
C GLU A 64 -17.20 8.21 -12.15
N LEU A 65 -18.19 7.38 -12.45
CA LEU A 65 -18.47 6.13 -11.72
C LEU A 65 -17.27 5.19 -11.63
N ILE A 66 -16.51 5.00 -12.72
CA ILE A 66 -15.34 4.11 -12.73
C ILE A 66 -14.27 4.62 -11.77
N ASN A 67 -14.00 5.92 -11.76
CA ASN A 67 -13.04 6.53 -10.86
C ASN A 67 -13.48 6.38 -9.40
N ILE A 68 -14.77 6.58 -9.11
CA ILE A 68 -15.35 6.38 -7.77
C ILE A 68 -15.11 4.95 -7.30
N ILE A 69 -15.43 3.94 -8.12
CA ILE A 69 -15.26 2.53 -7.78
C ILE A 69 -13.78 2.23 -7.47
N ILE A 70 -12.86 2.67 -8.32
CA ILE A 70 -11.43 2.43 -8.13
C ILE A 70 -10.92 3.09 -6.84
N PHE A 71 -11.28 4.36 -6.59
CA PHE A 71 -10.83 5.03 -5.36
C PHE A 71 -11.48 4.47 -4.10
N VAL A 72 -12.69 3.92 -4.15
CA VAL A 72 -13.29 3.15 -3.04
C VAL A 72 -12.48 1.88 -2.78
N ILE A 73 -12.08 1.14 -3.82
CA ILE A 73 -11.25 -0.06 -3.67
C ILE A 73 -9.89 0.31 -3.04
N LEU A 74 -9.23 1.37 -3.51
CA LEU A 74 -7.98 1.86 -2.93
C LEU A 74 -8.14 2.25 -1.46
N PHE A 75 -9.17 3.03 -1.14
CA PHE A 75 -9.48 3.46 0.22
C PHE A 75 -9.66 2.26 1.17
N VAL A 76 -10.53 1.30 0.78
CA VAL A 76 -10.82 0.11 1.58
C VAL A 76 -9.57 -0.77 1.76
N THR A 77 -8.80 -0.96 0.71
CA THR A 77 -7.58 -1.79 0.78
C THR A 77 -6.46 -1.13 1.59
N PHE A 78 -6.30 0.19 1.55
CA PHE A 78 -5.36 0.90 2.43
C PHE A 78 -5.77 0.84 3.90
N ILE A 79 -7.05 1.02 4.21
CA ILE A 79 -7.53 0.92 5.60
C ILE A 79 -7.40 -0.51 6.13
N PHE A 80 -7.71 -1.52 5.30
CA PHE A 80 -7.56 -2.93 5.63
C PHE A 80 -6.07 -3.30 5.89
N SER A 81 -5.17 -2.88 5.02
CA SER A 81 -3.72 -3.10 5.19
C SER A 81 -3.21 -2.46 6.48
N ARG A 82 -3.67 -1.25 6.79
CA ARG A 82 -3.27 -0.52 8.00
C ARG A 82 -3.83 -1.13 9.29
N GLN A 83 -5.13 -1.46 9.32
CA GLN A 83 -5.84 -1.82 10.56
C GLN A 83 -5.85 -3.33 10.82
N VAL A 84 -5.72 -4.15 9.80
CA VAL A 84 -5.84 -5.61 9.92
C VAL A 84 -4.50 -6.29 9.63
N ILE A 85 -3.95 -6.09 8.44
CA ILE A 85 -2.77 -6.82 7.97
C ILE A 85 -1.51 -6.43 8.75
N THR A 86 -1.21 -5.15 8.86
CA THR A 86 0.00 -4.68 9.56
C THR A 86 0.05 -5.14 11.02
N PRO A 87 -1.01 -4.98 11.84
CA PRO A 87 -1.02 -5.52 13.19
C PRO A 87 -0.92 -7.06 13.25
N ALA A 88 -1.52 -7.77 12.28
CA ALA A 88 -1.42 -9.22 12.21
C ALA A 88 0.01 -9.70 11.91
N ILE A 89 0.73 -9.04 10.99
CA ILE A 89 2.15 -9.30 10.70
C ILE A 89 3.01 -9.05 11.95
N ASN A 90 2.79 -7.93 12.64
CA ASN A 90 3.53 -7.59 13.86
C ASN A 90 3.31 -8.64 14.96
N ARG A 91 2.07 -9.06 15.19
CA ARG A 91 1.76 -10.13 16.16
C ARG A 91 2.39 -11.47 15.78
N ALA A 92 2.39 -11.84 14.49
CA ALA A 92 3.02 -13.05 14.01
C ALA A 92 4.54 -13.02 14.25
N LYS A 93 5.20 -11.86 14.02
CA LYS A 93 6.62 -11.67 14.31
C LYS A 93 6.92 -11.77 15.81
N ASP A 94 6.14 -11.14 16.67
CA ASP A 94 6.30 -11.21 18.12
C ASP A 94 6.15 -12.64 18.65
N SER A 95 5.24 -13.43 18.08
CA SER A 95 5.00 -14.82 18.46
C SER A 95 6.13 -15.79 18.06
N MET A 96 7.12 -15.36 17.24
CA MET A 96 8.25 -16.20 16.87
C MET A 96 9.16 -16.53 18.06
N VAL A 97 9.12 -15.74 19.12
CA VAL A 97 9.88 -15.99 20.37
C VAL A 97 9.42 -17.30 21.04
N ASN A 98 8.11 -17.61 21.00
CA ASN A 98 7.53 -18.74 21.70
C ASN A 98 7.31 -20.00 20.84
N ASN A 99 7.08 -19.84 19.53
CA ASN A 99 6.84 -20.94 18.59
C ASN A 99 7.36 -20.56 17.19
N VAL A 100 8.64 -20.76 16.97
CA VAL A 100 9.37 -20.30 15.78
C VAL A 100 8.75 -20.81 14.48
N LYS A 101 8.51 -22.12 14.34
CA LYS A 101 8.09 -22.73 13.06
C LYS A 101 6.68 -22.29 12.63
N LYS A 102 5.70 -22.37 13.53
CA LYS A 102 4.29 -22.01 13.21
C LYS A 102 4.13 -20.50 12.97
N SER A 103 4.79 -19.70 13.79
CA SER A 103 4.72 -18.25 13.70
C SER A 103 5.44 -17.71 12.46
N LYS A 104 6.55 -18.35 12.04
CA LYS A 104 7.27 -18.03 10.81
C LYS A 104 6.39 -18.25 9.57
N ILE A 105 5.73 -19.41 9.47
CA ILE A 105 4.81 -19.71 8.37
C ILE A 105 3.67 -18.70 8.31
N LYS A 106 3.10 -18.35 9.46
CA LYS A 106 2.03 -17.35 9.53
C LYS A 106 2.51 -15.96 9.09
N PHE A 107 3.69 -15.55 9.54
CA PHE A 107 4.31 -14.30 9.14
C PHE A 107 4.53 -14.23 7.62
N GLU A 108 5.13 -15.27 7.03
CA GLU A 108 5.41 -15.36 5.59
C GLU A 108 4.12 -15.27 4.75
N LYS A 109 3.05 -15.97 5.16
CA LYS A 109 1.74 -15.90 4.50
C LYS A 109 1.14 -14.50 4.56
N LEU A 110 1.13 -13.87 5.73
CA LEU A 110 0.59 -12.51 5.90
C LEU A 110 1.42 -11.49 5.13
N HIS A 111 2.75 -11.64 5.14
CA HIS A 111 3.64 -10.77 4.38
C HIS A 111 3.41 -10.91 2.87
N SER A 112 3.34 -12.13 2.34
CA SER A 112 3.04 -12.37 0.92
C SER A 112 1.67 -11.82 0.53
N PHE A 113 0.67 -11.95 1.39
CA PHE A 113 -0.65 -11.39 1.17
C PHE A 113 -0.63 -9.85 1.15
N SER A 114 0.12 -9.23 2.05
CA SER A 114 0.33 -7.77 2.05
C SER A 114 0.99 -7.29 0.75
N VAL A 115 2.02 -8.00 0.28
CA VAL A 115 2.70 -7.69 -0.99
C VAL A 115 1.72 -7.83 -2.17
N ALA A 116 0.89 -8.87 -2.20
CA ALA A 116 -0.12 -9.07 -3.24
C ALA A 116 -1.15 -7.93 -3.27
N ILE A 117 -1.63 -7.47 -2.11
CA ILE A 117 -2.54 -6.31 -2.03
C ILE A 117 -1.87 -5.05 -2.58
N ASN A 118 -0.63 -4.76 -2.17
CA ASN A 118 0.10 -3.59 -2.67
C ASN A 118 0.31 -3.67 -4.21
N PHE A 119 0.65 -4.85 -4.72
CA PHE A 119 0.81 -5.05 -6.16
C PHE A 119 -0.49 -4.84 -6.92
N PHE A 120 -1.60 -5.35 -6.40
CA PHE A 120 -2.93 -5.11 -6.96
C PHE A 120 -3.29 -3.61 -6.96
N GLN A 121 -3.06 -2.91 -5.85
CA GLN A 121 -3.26 -1.46 -5.76
C GLN A 121 -2.45 -0.70 -6.82
N LEU A 122 -1.18 -1.08 -7.00
CA LEU A 122 -0.30 -0.47 -8.00
C LEU A 122 -0.82 -0.68 -9.42
N ILE A 123 -1.26 -1.91 -9.75
CA ILE A 123 -1.82 -2.23 -11.08
C ILE A 123 -3.05 -1.37 -11.37
N ILE A 124 -4.01 -1.29 -10.45
CA ILE A 124 -5.22 -0.51 -10.68
C ILE A 124 -4.95 1.00 -10.76
N CYS A 125 -3.97 1.51 -10.02
CA CYS A 125 -3.53 2.90 -10.15
C CYS A 125 -2.92 3.19 -11.52
N ILE A 126 -2.03 2.31 -12.02
CA ILE A 126 -1.43 2.43 -13.35
C ILE A 126 -2.52 2.34 -14.43
N PHE A 127 -3.42 1.36 -14.32
CA PHE A 127 -4.54 1.21 -15.27
C PHE A 127 -5.39 2.49 -15.34
N LEU A 128 -5.79 3.05 -14.19
CA LEU A 128 -6.58 4.27 -14.15
C LEU A 128 -5.80 5.47 -14.69
N LEU A 129 -4.51 5.59 -14.36
CA LEU A 129 -3.66 6.65 -14.88
C LEU A 129 -3.56 6.60 -16.41
N MET A 130 -3.31 5.41 -16.97
CA MET A 130 -3.26 5.22 -18.41
C MET A 130 -4.60 5.56 -19.08
N ASN A 131 -5.69 5.13 -18.48
CA ASN A 131 -7.04 5.45 -18.97
C ASN A 131 -7.27 6.98 -19.02
N LEU A 132 -6.93 7.70 -17.96
CA LEU A 132 -7.07 9.15 -17.91
C LEU A 132 -6.17 9.87 -18.93
N LEU A 133 -4.95 9.39 -19.16
CA LEU A 133 -4.00 10.02 -20.08
C LEU A 133 -4.35 9.78 -21.55
N PHE A 134 -4.75 8.55 -21.92
CA PHE A 134 -4.90 8.16 -23.32
C PHE A 134 -6.34 8.23 -23.83
N PHE A 135 -7.34 8.05 -22.97
CA PHE A 135 -8.73 8.01 -23.40
C PHE A 135 -9.55 9.25 -23.03
N LYS A 136 -9.25 9.92 -21.93
CA LYS A 136 -10.00 11.11 -21.49
C LYS A 136 -9.49 12.41 -22.11
N TYR A 137 -8.23 12.47 -22.55
CA TYR A 137 -7.61 13.66 -23.15
C TYR A 137 -7.27 13.48 -24.63
N SER A 138 -7.77 12.42 -25.27
CA SER A 138 -7.58 12.17 -26.71
C SER A 138 -8.66 12.82 -27.59
N PHE A 139 -9.51 13.70 -27.02
CA PHE A 139 -10.51 14.47 -27.77
C PHE A 139 -10.47 15.94 -27.36
#